data_87c00998cedf9e6987c2dcf580688381
#
_entry.id   87c00998cedf9e6987c2dcf580688381
#
_cell.length_a   1.000
_cell.length_b   1.000
_cell.length_c   1.000
_cell.angle_alpha   90.00
_cell.angle_beta   90.00
_cell.angle_gamma   90.00
#
_symmetry.space_group_name_H-M   'P 1'
#
loop_
_entity.id
_entity.type
_entity.pdbx_description
1 polymer ?
#
loop_
_entity_poly.entity_id
_entity_poly.type
_entity_poly.pdbx_seq_one_letter_code
_entity_poly.pdbx_strand_id
1 'polypeptide(L)'
;AIASTLAAERYGLQILAPAIEDNPMNFTRFLAVQRRSASQPVAHANKASVSFTTAHLPGSLSRILAMLSSEGANLSKIQSVPLQGRVWEYHFFVDFTVKSPITLAATLRLLDAMTDACKVLGLYKSAEG
;
A
#
# COMPACT_ATOMS: atom_id res chain seq x y z
N ALA A 1 27.96 5.23 17.32
CA ALA A 1 27.02 4.82 16.27
C ALA A 1 25.62 5.31 16.63
N ILE A 2 24.78 5.58 15.66
CA ILE A 2 23.33 5.86 15.80
C ILE A 2 22.61 4.54 15.59
N ALA A 3 21.84 4.10 16.58
CA ALA A 3 21.15 2.82 16.56
C ALA A 3 19.93 2.83 17.50
N SER A 4 19.12 1.77 17.47
CA SER A 4 17.99 1.63 18.38
C SER A 4 18.43 1.23 19.82
N THR A 5 17.60 1.52 20.80
CA THR A 5 17.77 1.05 22.19
C THR A 5 17.93 -0.49 22.26
N LEU A 6 17.16 -1.22 21.46
CA LEU A 6 17.25 -2.68 21.36
C LEU A 6 18.64 -3.15 20.88
N ALA A 7 19.26 -2.41 19.94
CA ALA A 7 20.62 -2.74 19.51
C ALA A 7 21.65 -2.52 20.63
N ALA A 8 21.49 -1.46 21.43
CA ALA A 8 22.36 -1.21 22.58
C ALA A 8 22.24 -2.36 23.60
N GLU A 9 21.04 -2.79 23.95
CA GLU A 9 20.80 -3.93 24.85
C GLU A 9 21.41 -5.23 24.30
N ARG A 10 21.16 -5.53 23.02
CA ARG A 10 21.64 -6.78 22.38
C ARG A 10 23.16 -6.89 22.30
N TYR A 11 23.84 -5.77 22.11
CA TYR A 11 25.30 -5.73 21.93
C TYR A 11 26.04 -5.20 23.18
N GLY A 12 25.36 -5.00 24.30
CA GLY A 12 25.96 -4.51 25.52
C GLY A 12 26.61 -3.13 25.41
N LEU A 13 25.98 -2.24 24.63
CA LEU A 13 26.51 -0.90 24.38
C LEU A 13 25.90 0.13 25.33
N GLN A 14 26.70 1.12 25.71
CA GLN A 14 26.23 2.25 26.50
C GLN A 14 25.52 3.28 25.63
N ILE A 15 24.31 3.68 26.03
CA ILE A 15 23.58 4.78 25.37
C ILE A 15 24.13 6.10 25.90
N LEU A 16 24.73 6.90 25.03
CA LEU A 16 25.28 8.22 25.39
C LEU A 16 24.23 9.33 25.33
N ALA A 17 23.32 9.26 24.37
CA ALA A 17 22.19 10.19 24.21
C ALA A 17 20.99 9.44 23.66
N PRO A 18 19.87 9.36 24.38
CA PRO A 18 18.62 8.79 23.89
C PRO A 18 17.81 9.81 23.08
N ALA A 19 16.85 9.34 22.28
CA ALA A 19 15.84 10.15 21.59
C ALA A 19 16.47 11.30 20.78
N ILE A 20 17.44 10.95 19.93
CA ILE A 20 18.19 11.94 19.12
C ILE A 20 17.53 12.22 17.76
N GLU A 21 16.36 11.64 17.51
CA GLU A 21 15.57 11.89 16.30
C GLU A 21 14.99 13.32 16.30
N ASP A 22 15.05 14.00 15.16
CA ASP A 22 14.46 15.35 14.99
C ASP A 22 12.92 15.33 15.04
N ASN A 23 12.30 14.18 14.70
CA ASN A 23 10.86 14.00 14.73
C ASN A 23 10.48 12.68 15.40
N PRO A 24 9.84 12.72 16.60
CA PRO A 24 9.40 11.50 17.29
C PRO A 24 8.27 10.75 16.57
N MET A 25 7.59 11.38 15.61
CA MET A 25 6.57 10.74 14.76
C MET A 25 7.16 10.10 13.49
N ASN A 26 8.37 9.58 13.57
CA ASN A 26 9.03 8.87 12.48
C ASN A 26 8.69 7.38 12.54
N PHE A 27 7.82 6.91 11.64
CA PHE A 27 7.38 5.53 11.58
C PHE A 27 8.01 4.79 10.40
N THR A 28 8.55 3.59 10.66
CA THR A 28 9.01 2.68 9.62
C THR A 28 7.93 1.66 9.31
N ARG A 29 7.51 1.59 8.04
CA ARG A 29 6.55 0.60 7.58
C ARG A 29 7.26 -0.68 7.18
N PHE A 30 6.93 -1.78 7.83
CA PHE A 30 7.38 -3.13 7.48
C PHE A 30 6.29 -3.85 6.68
N LEU A 31 6.70 -4.61 5.66
CA LEU A 31 5.83 -5.46 4.87
C LEU A 31 6.19 -6.93 5.10
N ALA A 32 5.23 -7.73 5.53
CA ALA A 32 5.38 -9.18 5.54
C ALA A 32 5.10 -9.72 4.13
N VAL A 33 6.08 -10.38 3.53
CA VAL A 33 5.99 -10.92 2.17
C VAL A 33 5.99 -12.43 2.21
N GLN A 34 5.08 -13.06 1.48
CA GLN A 34 5.00 -14.52 1.36
C GLN A 34 4.74 -14.95 -0.08
N ARG A 35 5.04 -16.20 -0.40
CA ARG A 35 4.69 -16.75 -1.71
C ARG A 35 3.18 -16.82 -1.87
N ARG A 36 2.67 -16.53 -3.07
CA ARG A 36 1.23 -16.55 -3.36
C ARG A 36 0.57 -17.92 -3.07
N SER A 37 1.29 -19.02 -3.31
CA SER A 37 0.83 -20.37 -3.00
C SER A 37 0.63 -20.63 -1.49
N ALA A 38 1.28 -19.86 -0.64
CA ALA A 38 1.15 -19.94 0.82
C ALA A 38 0.14 -18.91 1.38
N SER A 39 -0.43 -18.05 0.52
CA SER A 39 -1.37 -17.02 0.95
C SER A 39 -2.71 -17.62 1.31
N GLN A 40 -3.16 -17.38 2.53
CA GLN A 40 -4.51 -17.73 3.00
C GLN A 40 -5.44 -16.53 2.79
N PRO A 41 -6.73 -16.77 2.47
CA PRO A 41 -7.73 -15.72 2.46
C PRO A 41 -7.80 -15.03 3.83
N VAL A 42 -7.72 -13.71 3.87
CA VAL A 42 -7.84 -12.94 5.11
C VAL A 42 -9.33 -12.70 5.39
N ALA A 43 -9.83 -13.33 6.45
CA ALA A 43 -11.20 -13.08 6.91
C ALA A 43 -11.37 -11.60 7.27
N HIS A 44 -12.50 -11.02 6.83
CA HIS A 44 -12.84 -9.62 7.10
C HIS A 44 -11.80 -8.61 6.59
N ALA A 45 -11.10 -8.90 5.49
CA ALA A 45 -10.22 -7.94 4.83
C ALA A 45 -11.01 -6.69 4.41
N ASN A 46 -10.51 -5.53 4.78
CA ASN A 46 -11.06 -4.21 4.43
C ASN A 46 -10.00 -3.26 3.87
N LYS A 47 -8.77 -3.75 3.68
CA LYS A 47 -7.64 -3.02 3.11
C LYS A 47 -7.02 -3.81 1.98
N ALA A 48 -6.64 -3.14 0.90
CA ALA A 48 -5.93 -3.73 -0.22
C ALA A 48 -4.67 -2.95 -0.58
N SER A 49 -3.65 -3.69 -1.01
CA SER A 49 -2.54 -3.17 -1.79
C SER A 49 -2.69 -3.71 -3.22
N VAL A 50 -2.77 -2.81 -4.17
CA VAL A 50 -2.94 -3.14 -5.59
C VAL A 50 -1.89 -2.47 -6.43
N SER A 51 -1.63 -3.04 -7.60
CA SER A 51 -0.88 -2.36 -8.65
C SER A 51 -1.66 -2.42 -9.95
N PHE A 52 -1.63 -1.35 -10.73
CA PHE A 52 -2.31 -1.30 -12.01
C PHE A 52 -1.60 -0.39 -13.01
N THR A 53 -1.91 -0.60 -14.28
CA THR A 53 -1.57 0.31 -15.37
C THR A 53 -2.83 0.91 -15.97
N THR A 54 -2.73 2.06 -16.55
CA THR A 54 -3.83 2.73 -17.24
C THR A 54 -3.34 3.43 -18.49
N ALA A 55 -4.23 3.59 -19.47
CA ALA A 55 -3.91 4.31 -20.69
C ALA A 55 -3.34 5.70 -20.40
N HIS A 56 -2.32 6.10 -21.17
CA HIS A 56 -1.70 7.41 -21.06
C HIS A 56 -2.57 8.49 -21.74
N LEU A 57 -3.72 8.76 -21.16
CA LEU A 57 -4.67 9.77 -21.63
C LEU A 57 -5.00 10.77 -20.52
N PRO A 58 -5.28 12.04 -20.86
CA PRO A 58 -5.75 13.01 -19.88
C PRO A 58 -6.94 12.48 -19.09
N GLY A 59 -6.85 12.51 -17.77
CA GLY A 59 -7.92 12.10 -16.89
C GLY A 59 -8.01 10.60 -16.57
N SER A 60 -7.16 9.72 -17.14
CA SER A 60 -7.23 8.28 -16.87
C SER A 60 -7.07 7.98 -15.38
N LEU A 61 -6.03 8.48 -14.74
CA LEU A 61 -5.83 8.29 -13.30
C LEU A 61 -6.92 8.97 -12.47
N SER A 62 -7.34 10.19 -12.83
CA SER A 62 -8.36 10.91 -12.07
C SER A 62 -9.71 10.21 -12.05
N ARG A 63 -10.11 9.54 -13.15
CA ARG A 63 -11.32 8.71 -13.18
C ARG A 63 -11.24 7.51 -12.23
N ILE A 64 -10.09 6.85 -12.16
CA ILE A 64 -9.86 5.74 -11.23
C ILE A 64 -9.93 6.24 -9.78
N LEU A 65 -9.28 7.36 -9.47
CA LEU A 65 -9.32 7.94 -8.13
C LEU A 65 -10.72 8.41 -7.74
N ALA A 66 -11.49 8.97 -8.68
CA ALA A 66 -12.88 9.35 -8.45
C ALA A 66 -13.77 8.13 -8.17
N MET A 67 -13.59 7.03 -8.92
CA MET A 67 -14.28 5.76 -8.66
C MET A 67 -13.93 5.22 -7.26
N LEU A 68 -12.64 5.16 -6.89
CA LEU A 68 -12.22 4.73 -5.55
C LEU A 68 -12.88 5.59 -4.46
N SER A 69 -12.95 6.89 -4.66
CA SER A 69 -13.61 7.82 -3.74
C SER A 69 -15.12 7.54 -3.63
N SER A 70 -15.82 7.29 -4.75
CA SER A 70 -17.26 6.98 -4.76
C SER A 70 -17.61 5.68 -4.05
N GLU A 71 -16.69 4.70 -4.07
CA GLU A 71 -16.79 3.46 -3.29
C GLU A 71 -16.45 3.64 -1.80
N GLY A 72 -16.13 4.86 -1.37
CA GLY A 72 -15.74 5.16 0.00
C GLY A 72 -14.35 4.64 0.37
N ALA A 73 -13.49 4.44 -0.63
CA ALA A 73 -12.11 4.04 -0.40
C ALA A 73 -11.27 5.21 0.13
N ASN A 74 -10.57 4.99 1.23
CA ASN A 74 -9.59 5.92 1.77
C ASN A 74 -8.17 5.47 1.38
N LEU A 75 -7.49 6.29 0.58
CA LEU A 75 -6.14 6.00 0.10
C LEU A 75 -5.11 6.33 1.17
N SER A 76 -4.25 5.36 1.49
CA SER A 76 -3.12 5.55 2.41
C SER A 76 -1.76 5.61 1.69
N LYS A 77 -1.71 5.21 0.41
CA LYS A 77 -0.52 5.30 -0.43
C LYS A 77 -0.94 5.40 -1.89
N ILE A 78 -0.25 6.23 -2.65
CA ILE A 78 -0.20 6.21 -4.11
C ILE A 78 1.24 6.48 -4.56
N GLN A 79 1.75 5.64 -5.45
CA GLN A 79 3.08 5.76 -6.01
C GLN A 79 3.04 5.36 -7.49
N SER A 80 3.69 6.12 -8.34
CA SER A 80 3.88 5.77 -9.75
C SER A 80 5.34 5.43 -10.04
N VAL A 81 5.54 4.45 -10.92
CA VAL A 81 6.86 4.05 -11.42
C VAL A 81 6.78 3.97 -12.94
N PRO A 82 7.71 4.60 -13.67
CA PRO A 82 7.75 4.47 -15.13
C PRO A 82 7.94 3.01 -15.55
N LEU A 83 7.22 2.59 -16.60
CA LEU A 83 7.43 1.27 -17.20
C LEU A 83 8.69 1.27 -18.05
N GLN A 84 9.61 0.35 -17.78
CA GLN A 84 10.82 0.20 -18.58
C GLN A 84 10.46 -0.20 -20.02
N GLY A 85 11.02 0.51 -20.99
CA GLY A 85 10.81 0.25 -22.41
C GLY A 85 9.49 0.79 -22.99
N ARG A 86 8.66 1.46 -22.18
CA ARG A 86 7.42 2.10 -22.62
C ARG A 86 7.43 3.57 -22.23
N VAL A 87 7.61 4.42 -23.22
CA VAL A 87 7.65 5.87 -23.01
C VAL A 87 6.26 6.35 -22.59
N TRP A 88 6.18 7.12 -21.49
CA TRP A 88 4.95 7.72 -20.96
C TRP A 88 3.93 6.76 -20.33
N GLU A 89 4.24 5.48 -20.16
CA GLU A 89 3.40 4.55 -19.39
C GLU A 89 3.90 4.40 -17.97
N TYR A 90 2.95 4.35 -17.02
CA TYR A 90 3.23 4.27 -15.59
C TYR A 90 2.52 3.08 -14.96
N HIS A 91 3.22 2.44 -14.04
CA HIS A 91 2.67 1.47 -13.11
C HIS A 91 2.33 2.18 -11.80
N PHE A 92 1.09 2.10 -11.39
CA PHE A 92 0.62 2.70 -10.14
C PHE A 92 0.54 1.63 -9.05
N PHE A 93 1.01 1.97 -7.86
CA PHE A 93 0.88 1.19 -6.65
C PHE A 93 0.00 1.97 -5.68
N VAL A 94 -1.10 1.36 -5.25
CA VAL A 94 -2.09 2.02 -4.40
C VAL A 94 -2.44 1.14 -3.23
N ASP A 95 -2.45 1.73 -2.03
CA ASP A 95 -3.01 1.11 -0.83
C ASP A 95 -4.24 1.90 -0.41
N PHE A 96 -5.32 1.19 -0.16
CA PHE A 96 -6.57 1.80 0.29
C PHE A 96 -7.33 0.92 1.28
N THR A 97 -8.17 1.55 2.10
CA THR A 97 -9.12 0.91 3.01
C THR A 97 -10.55 1.22 2.59
N VAL A 98 -11.46 0.30 2.88
CA VAL A 98 -12.91 0.46 2.69
C VAL A 98 -13.65 0.00 3.95
N LYS A 99 -14.95 0.30 4.05
CA LYS A 99 -15.74 0.01 5.25
C LYS A 99 -15.98 -1.48 5.49
N SER A 100 -16.04 -2.30 4.45
CA SER A 100 -16.38 -3.72 4.59
C SER A 100 -15.70 -4.61 3.54
N PRO A 101 -15.59 -5.93 3.79
CA PRO A 101 -15.08 -6.90 2.81
C PRO A 101 -15.93 -6.96 1.53
N ILE A 102 -17.25 -6.75 1.63
CA ILE A 102 -18.15 -6.73 0.47
C ILE A 102 -17.83 -5.55 -0.43
N THR A 103 -17.69 -4.36 0.17
CA THR A 103 -17.24 -3.15 -0.55
C THR A 103 -15.88 -3.37 -1.19
N LEU A 104 -14.93 -3.99 -0.46
CA LEU A 104 -13.61 -4.27 -1.00
C LEU A 104 -13.65 -5.11 -2.27
N ALA A 105 -14.44 -6.19 -2.27
CA ALA A 105 -14.59 -7.07 -3.42
C ALA A 105 -15.25 -6.37 -4.63
N ALA A 106 -16.20 -5.47 -4.38
CA ALA A 106 -16.84 -4.66 -5.42
C ALA A 106 -15.84 -3.64 -6.01
N THR A 107 -15.14 -2.90 -5.16
CA THR A 107 -14.13 -1.92 -5.55
C THR A 107 -13.02 -2.55 -6.39
N LEU A 108 -12.53 -3.73 -6.02
CA LEU A 108 -11.49 -4.43 -6.78
C LEU A 108 -11.97 -4.85 -8.17
N ARG A 109 -13.22 -5.26 -8.33
CA ARG A 109 -13.81 -5.58 -9.64
C ARG A 109 -13.95 -4.35 -10.53
N LEU A 110 -14.38 -3.23 -9.96
CA LEU A 110 -14.47 -1.96 -10.69
C LEU A 110 -13.08 -1.47 -11.12
N LEU A 111 -12.10 -1.58 -10.23
CA LEU A 111 -10.72 -1.20 -10.53
C LEU A 111 -10.15 -2.04 -11.68
N ASP A 112 -10.36 -3.36 -11.66
CA ASP A 112 -9.93 -4.26 -12.74
C ASP A 112 -10.58 -3.90 -14.08
N ALA A 113 -11.87 -3.58 -14.08
CA ALA A 113 -12.60 -3.18 -15.29
C ALA A 113 -12.19 -1.81 -15.85
N MET A 114 -11.61 -0.93 -15.04
CA MET A 114 -11.23 0.44 -15.44
C MET A 114 -9.72 0.59 -15.76
N THR A 115 -8.95 -0.48 -15.64
CA THR A 115 -7.49 -0.46 -15.81
C THR A 115 -7.06 -1.45 -16.89
N ASP A 116 -5.91 -1.19 -17.53
CA ASP A 116 -5.38 -2.09 -18.58
C ASP A 116 -4.83 -3.39 -17.99
N ALA A 117 -4.28 -3.31 -16.77
CA ALA A 117 -3.84 -4.47 -16.01
C ALA A 117 -3.92 -4.15 -14.52
N CYS A 118 -4.65 -4.98 -13.77
CA CYS A 118 -4.76 -4.86 -12.32
C CYS A 118 -4.21 -6.12 -11.63
N LYS A 119 -3.46 -5.92 -10.56
CA LYS A 119 -2.94 -7.00 -9.73
C LYS A 119 -3.15 -6.68 -8.26
N VAL A 120 -3.86 -7.55 -7.56
CA VAL A 120 -3.93 -7.52 -6.10
C VAL A 120 -2.62 -8.06 -5.53
N LEU A 121 -1.90 -7.22 -4.80
CA LEU A 121 -0.63 -7.56 -4.14
C LEU A 121 -0.87 -8.15 -2.76
N GLY A 122 -1.92 -7.67 -2.07
CA GLY A 122 -2.30 -8.18 -0.77
C GLY A 122 -3.66 -7.66 -0.30
N LEU A 123 -4.33 -8.48 0.50
CA LEU A 123 -5.56 -8.15 1.20
C LEU A 123 -5.32 -8.27 2.70
N TYR A 124 -5.77 -7.29 3.46
CA TYR A 124 -5.47 -7.17 4.89
C TYR A 124 -6.72 -6.80 5.68
N LYS A 125 -6.70 -7.11 6.97
CA LYS A 125 -7.54 -6.43 7.94
C LYS A 125 -6.80 -5.19 8.42
N SER A 126 -7.40 -4.01 8.28
CA SER A 126 -6.81 -2.77 8.83
C SER A 126 -6.73 -2.86 10.35
N ALA A 127 -5.63 -2.37 10.93
CA ALA A 127 -5.51 -2.24 12.38
C ALA A 127 -6.37 -1.08 12.92
N GLU A 128 -6.70 -0.12 12.06
CA GLU A 128 -7.66 0.96 12.33
C GLU A 128 -9.05 0.44 11.95
N GLY A 129 -9.76 -0.09 12.91
CA GLY A 129 -11.14 -0.55 12.80
C GLY A 129 -12.07 0.26 13.63
#